data_89f87ac0fb5db37e542fc9c100f32639
#
_entry.id   89f87ac0fb5db37e542fc9c100f32639
#
_cell.length_a   1.000
_cell.length_b   1.000
_cell.length_c   1.000
_cell.angle_alpha   90.00
_cell.angle_beta   90.00
_cell.angle_gamma   90.00
#
_symmetry.space_group_name_H-M   'P 1'
#
loop_
_entity.id
_entity.type
_entity.pdbx_description
1 polymer ?
#
loop_
_entity_poly.entity_id
_entity_poly.type
_entity_poly.pdbx_seq_one_letter_code
_entity_poly.pdbx_strand_id
1 'polypeptide(L)'
;MSLDRDAIKDRAEAATLGRWEAKAARVYLVGTNLIIAACWRPWGPVTGAGSIEADAAFIAHARSDVPALVVEVERLRAENADLKRNNYGRTDPFRVDL
;
A
#
# COMPACT_ATOMS: atom_id res chain seq x y z
N MET A 1 -17.08 1.99 -4.60
CA MET A 1 -16.22 3.00 -3.98
C MET A 1 -14.91 3.07 -4.73
N SER A 2 -14.49 4.23 -5.10
CA SER A 2 -13.22 4.37 -5.81
C SER A 2 -12.17 4.90 -4.85
N LEU A 3 -10.95 4.42 -5.02
CA LEU A 3 -9.80 4.90 -4.26
C LEU A 3 -9.26 6.16 -4.93
N ASP A 4 -8.92 7.14 -4.11
CA ASP A 4 -8.22 8.31 -4.61
C ASP A 4 -6.72 7.98 -4.64
N ARG A 5 -6.28 7.44 -5.77
CA ARG A 5 -4.91 6.99 -5.95
C ARG A 5 -3.91 8.13 -5.79
N ASP A 6 -4.26 9.29 -6.30
CA ASP A 6 -3.36 10.44 -6.22
C ASP A 6 -3.19 10.91 -4.78
N ALA A 7 -4.27 10.94 -4.02
CA ALA A 7 -4.18 11.31 -2.61
C ALA A 7 -3.36 10.28 -1.82
N ILE A 8 -3.52 9.00 -2.13
CA ILE A 8 -2.75 7.94 -1.48
C ILE A 8 -1.27 8.11 -1.78
N LYS A 9 -0.94 8.36 -3.04
CA LYS A 9 0.43 8.58 -3.48
C LYS A 9 1.03 9.80 -2.80
N ASP A 10 0.28 10.89 -2.74
CA ASP A 10 0.74 12.13 -2.11
C ASP A 10 1.04 11.92 -0.63
N ARG A 11 0.17 11.19 0.06
CA ARG A 11 0.41 10.90 1.48
C ARG A 11 1.64 10.03 1.67
N ALA A 12 1.85 9.06 0.80
CA ALA A 12 3.04 8.21 0.89
C ALA A 12 4.31 9.01 0.65
N GLU A 13 4.29 9.94 -0.29
CA GLU A 13 5.44 10.77 -0.60
C GLU A 13 5.71 11.80 0.49
N ALA A 14 4.67 12.27 1.16
CA ALA A 14 4.82 13.25 2.23
C ALA A 14 5.31 12.63 3.54
N ALA A 15 5.19 11.32 3.70
CA ALA A 15 5.65 10.66 4.91
C ALA A 15 7.17 10.70 5.00
N THR A 16 7.68 10.47 6.21
CA THR A 16 9.13 10.47 6.44
C THR A 16 9.82 9.58 5.43
N LEU A 17 10.77 10.13 4.71
CA LEU A 17 11.51 9.41 3.67
C LEU A 17 12.43 8.38 4.28
N GLY A 18 12.71 7.32 3.50
CA GLY A 18 13.58 6.26 3.93
C GLY A 18 12.81 5.00 4.30
N ARG A 19 13.53 3.99 4.69
CA ARG A 19 12.93 2.72 5.08
C ARG A 19 12.56 2.76 6.55
N TRP A 20 11.47 2.11 6.86
CA TRP A 20 10.99 2.01 8.22
C TRP A 20 11.14 0.57 8.69
N GLU A 21 11.41 0.39 9.98
CA GLU A 21 11.49 -0.95 10.57
C GLU A 21 10.75 -0.97 11.91
N ALA A 22 10.24 -2.13 12.25
CA ALA A 22 9.52 -2.31 13.51
C ALA A 22 10.43 -3.01 14.50
N LYS A 23 10.49 -2.47 15.73
CA LYS A 23 11.21 -3.07 16.85
C LYS A 23 10.41 -2.78 18.12
N ALA A 24 10.14 -3.82 18.90
CA ALA A 24 9.51 -3.66 20.21
C ALA A 24 8.26 -2.80 20.15
N ALA A 25 7.38 -3.07 19.20
CA ALA A 25 6.12 -2.36 19.00
C ALA A 25 6.27 -0.89 18.63
N ARG A 26 7.44 -0.49 18.17
CA ARG A 26 7.70 0.85 17.65
C ARG A 26 8.20 0.76 16.23
N VAL A 27 8.02 1.85 15.51
CA VAL A 27 8.50 1.95 14.13
C VAL A 27 9.58 3.02 14.08
N TYR A 28 10.71 2.67 13.54
CA TYR A 28 11.89 3.55 13.47
C TYR A 28 12.28 3.78 12.03
N LEU A 29 12.90 4.92 11.80
CA LEU A 29 13.59 5.16 10.54
C LEU A 29 14.89 4.35 10.59
N VAL A 30 15.09 3.48 9.59
CA VAL A 30 16.25 2.57 9.56
C VAL A 30 17.55 3.36 9.64
N GLY A 31 18.45 2.89 10.51
CA GLY A 31 19.74 3.52 10.71
C GLY A 31 19.71 4.72 11.65
N THR A 32 18.59 4.99 12.30
CA THR A 32 18.48 6.11 13.23
C THR A 32 17.72 5.68 14.48
N ASN A 33 17.67 6.57 15.46
CA ASN A 33 16.84 6.39 16.63
C ASN A 33 15.52 7.16 16.52
N LEU A 34 15.22 7.67 15.33
CA LEU A 34 13.99 8.44 15.13
C LEU A 34 12.79 7.50 15.16
N ILE A 35 11.88 7.76 16.08
CA ILE A 35 10.64 7.00 16.21
C ILE A 35 9.60 7.62 15.30
N ILE A 36 9.08 6.83 14.35
CA ILE A 36 8.01 7.25 13.46
C ILE A 36 6.67 7.06 14.14
N ALA A 37 6.50 5.95 14.83
CA ALA A 37 5.25 5.61 15.48
C ALA A 37 5.52 4.66 16.64
N ALA A 38 4.67 4.72 17.65
CA ALA A 38 4.72 3.78 18.76
C ALA A 38 3.33 3.20 18.94
N CYS A 39 3.25 1.88 18.99
CA CYS A 39 1.99 1.20 19.18
C CYS A 39 1.81 0.90 20.67
N TRP A 40 0.67 1.32 21.22
CA TRP A 40 0.46 1.20 22.63
C TRP A 40 -1.04 1.07 22.94
N ARG A 41 -1.36 0.24 23.94
CA ARG A 41 -2.73 0.06 24.40
C ARG A 41 -2.75 0.16 25.90
N PRO A 42 -3.43 1.17 26.46
CA PRO A 42 -3.43 1.38 27.91
C PRO A 42 -4.12 0.26 28.69
N TRP A 43 -5.05 -0.45 28.04
CA TRP A 43 -5.85 -1.46 28.71
C TRP A 43 -5.34 -2.88 28.46
N GLY A 44 -4.19 -3.01 27.81
CA GLY A 44 -3.69 -4.32 27.45
C GLY A 44 -4.41 -4.89 26.24
N PRO A 45 -4.17 -6.17 25.93
CA PRO A 45 -4.78 -6.78 24.75
C PRO A 45 -6.30 -6.88 24.91
N VAL A 46 -6.99 -6.55 23.82
CA VAL A 46 -8.43 -6.68 23.74
C VAL A 46 -8.75 -7.96 22.98
N THR A 47 -9.74 -8.71 23.43
CA THR A 47 -10.13 -9.95 22.76
C THR A 47 -10.44 -9.67 21.30
N GLY A 48 -9.83 -10.45 20.41
CA GLY A 48 -10.03 -10.29 18.97
C GLY A 48 -9.14 -9.26 18.31
N ALA A 49 -8.37 -8.51 19.09
CA ALA A 49 -7.42 -7.54 18.54
C ALA A 49 -6.07 -8.21 18.28
N GLY A 50 -5.34 -7.68 17.30
CA GLY A 50 -3.98 -8.11 17.05
C GLY A 50 -3.02 -7.60 18.12
N SER A 51 -1.77 -8.00 18.01
CA SER A 51 -0.75 -7.53 18.94
C SER A 51 -0.22 -6.17 18.53
N ILE A 52 0.33 -5.43 19.50
CA ILE A 52 0.94 -4.14 19.19
C ILE A 52 2.21 -4.33 18.33
N GLU A 53 2.88 -5.46 18.47
CA GLU A 53 4.04 -5.79 17.65
C GLU A 53 3.61 -6.01 16.18
N ALA A 54 2.50 -6.68 15.96
CA ALA A 54 1.97 -6.87 14.62
C ALA A 54 1.51 -5.54 14.02
N ASP A 55 0.94 -4.68 14.83
CA ASP A 55 0.54 -3.34 14.39
C ASP A 55 1.76 -2.54 13.92
N ALA A 56 2.83 -2.57 14.70
CA ALA A 56 4.06 -1.89 14.34
C ALA A 56 4.65 -2.47 13.04
N ALA A 57 4.64 -3.79 12.91
CA ALA A 57 5.12 -4.43 11.69
C ALA A 57 4.30 -4.01 10.48
N PHE A 58 2.99 -3.95 10.62
CA PHE A 58 2.12 -3.50 9.53
C PHE A 58 2.46 -2.06 9.11
N ILE A 59 2.62 -1.18 10.09
CA ILE A 59 2.96 0.21 9.80
C ILE A 59 4.31 0.31 9.08
N ALA A 60 5.31 -0.42 9.56
CA ALA A 60 6.63 -0.39 8.97
C ALA A 60 6.60 -0.90 7.52
N HIS A 61 5.91 -2.02 7.29
CA HIS A 61 5.82 -2.58 5.94
C HIS A 61 5.01 -1.69 5.00
N ALA A 62 4.00 -0.99 5.53
CA ALA A 62 3.17 -0.11 4.71
C ALA A 62 4.01 0.97 4.02
N ARG A 63 5.12 1.37 4.61
CA ARG A 63 6.01 2.36 4.00
C ARG A 63 6.49 1.92 2.62
N SER A 64 6.73 0.63 2.45
CA SER A 64 7.14 0.06 1.15
C SER A 64 5.95 -0.47 0.36
N ASP A 65 5.00 -1.08 1.06
CA ASP A 65 3.89 -1.76 0.40
C ASP A 65 2.94 -0.79 -0.28
N VAL A 66 2.65 0.35 0.35
CA VAL A 66 1.69 1.30 -0.23
C VAL A 66 2.21 1.89 -1.55
N PRO A 67 3.45 2.41 -1.61
CA PRO A 67 3.98 2.86 -2.89
C PRO A 67 4.03 1.75 -3.94
N ALA A 68 4.39 0.54 -3.54
CA ALA A 68 4.45 -0.58 -4.48
C ALA A 68 3.07 -0.92 -5.03
N LEU A 69 2.04 -0.89 -4.18
CA LEU A 69 0.68 -1.13 -4.63
C LEU A 69 0.18 -0.04 -5.57
N VAL A 70 0.54 1.21 -5.31
CA VAL A 70 0.18 2.31 -6.20
C VAL A 70 0.77 2.09 -7.59
N VAL A 71 2.05 1.72 -7.66
CA VAL A 71 2.71 1.43 -8.94
C VAL A 71 2.01 0.27 -9.64
N GLU A 72 1.67 -0.78 -8.90
CA GLU A 72 0.98 -1.94 -9.48
C GLU A 72 -0.40 -1.57 -10.00
N VAL A 73 -1.14 -0.74 -9.28
CA VAL A 73 -2.45 -0.28 -9.75
C VAL A 73 -2.29 0.52 -11.04
N GLU A 74 -1.30 1.39 -11.09
CA GLU A 74 -1.05 2.19 -12.29
C GLU A 74 -0.70 1.30 -13.48
N ARG A 75 0.12 0.29 -13.25
CA ARG A 75 0.49 -0.66 -14.30
C ARG A 75 -0.73 -1.43 -14.81
N LEU A 76 -1.55 -1.93 -13.90
CA LEU A 76 -2.73 -2.68 -14.27
C LEU A 76 -3.75 -1.81 -15.02
N ARG A 77 -3.89 -0.57 -14.62
CA ARG A 77 -4.80 0.35 -15.32
C ARG A 77 -4.30 0.65 -16.73
N ALA A 78 -3.01 0.77 -16.91
CA ALA A 78 -2.43 0.96 -18.23
C ALA A 78 -2.66 -0.27 -19.11
N GLU A 79 -2.47 -1.47 -18.55
CA GLU A 79 -2.74 -2.70 -19.28
C GLU A 79 -4.20 -2.81 -19.67
N ASN A 80 -5.11 -2.46 -18.74
CA ASN A 80 -6.53 -2.51 -19.04
C ASN A 80 -6.89 -1.55 -20.16
N ALA A 81 -6.31 -0.37 -20.15
CA ALA A 81 -6.55 0.60 -21.22
C ALA A 81 -6.06 0.09 -22.57
N ASP A 82 -4.89 -0.55 -22.59
CA ASP A 82 -4.35 -1.14 -23.81
C ASP A 82 -5.23 -2.28 -24.30
N LEU A 83 -5.68 -3.13 -23.41
CA LEU A 83 -6.55 -4.24 -23.81
C LEU A 83 -7.87 -3.74 -24.36
N LYS A 84 -8.46 -2.74 -23.73
CA LYS A 84 -9.70 -2.16 -24.25
C LYS A 84 -9.49 -1.52 -25.61
N ARG A 85 -8.40 -0.79 -25.77
CA ARG A 85 -8.10 -0.14 -27.03
C ARG A 85 -7.88 -1.18 -28.14
N ASN A 86 -7.15 -2.24 -27.82
CA ASN A 86 -6.91 -3.30 -28.80
C ASN A 86 -8.20 -4.02 -29.16
N ASN A 87 -9.06 -4.25 -28.18
CA ASN A 87 -10.33 -4.92 -28.43
C ASN A 87 -11.27 -4.08 -29.29
N TYR A 88 -11.29 -2.78 -29.07
CA TYR A 88 -12.13 -1.90 -29.87
C TYR A 88 -11.52 -1.60 -31.22
N GLY A 89 -10.19 -1.64 -31.31
CA GLY A 89 -9.50 -1.22 -32.52
C GLY A 89 -9.36 -2.29 -33.57
N ARG A 90 -9.78 -3.52 -33.30
CA ARG A 90 -9.68 -4.58 -34.27
C ARG A 90 -10.86 -5.52 -34.16
N THR A 91 -11.19 -6.13 -35.27
CA THR A 91 -12.21 -7.15 -35.31
C THR A 91 -11.65 -8.44 -34.74
N ASP A 92 -12.31 -8.94 -33.75
CA ASP A 92 -11.92 -10.19 -33.10
C ASP A 92 -13.03 -11.20 -33.38
N PRO A 93 -12.80 -12.16 -34.23
CA PRO A 93 -13.85 -13.13 -34.59
C PRO A 93 -14.32 -13.95 -33.41
N PHE A 94 -13.44 -14.20 -32.47
CA PHE A 94 -13.85 -15.01 -31.32
C PHE A 94 -14.70 -14.23 -30.36
N ARG A 95 -14.46 -12.96 -30.23
CA ARG A 95 -15.18 -12.15 -29.29
C ARG A 95 -16.48 -11.63 -29.84
N VAL A 96 -16.47 -11.27 -31.08
CA VAL A 96 -17.60 -10.64 -31.71
C VAL A 96 -18.62 -11.66 -32.19
N ASP A 97 -18.15 -12.73 -32.71
CA ASP A 97 -19.00 -13.73 -33.38
C ASP A 97 -19.76 -14.60 -32.44
N LEU A 98 -19.46 -14.50 -31.20
CA LEU A 98 -20.10 -15.38 -30.22
C LEU A 98 -21.31 -14.75 -29.62
#